data_eeddb4f6ba8036c2ea536bd2e9b4f547
#
_entry.id   eeddb4f6ba8036c2ea536bd2e9b4f547
#
_cell.length_a   1.000
_cell.length_b   1.000
_cell.length_c   1.000
_cell.angle_alpha   90.00
_cell.angle_beta   90.00
_cell.angle_gamma   90.00
#
_symmetry.space_group_name_H-M   'P 1'
#
loop_
_entity.id
_entity.type
_entity.pdbx_description
1 polymer ?
#
loop_
_entity_poly.entity_id
_entity_poly.type
_entity_poly.pdbx_seq_one_letter_code
_entity_poly.pdbx_strand_id
1 'polypeptide(L)'
;MNDEQRLEIVETATANASSLRGAAELFKQMGAIYNSVAVRIAMDLKERLSSNDEWVFDDCCHEPYGQKETFIRLKHVKSGVFVRIAPEHLELWDFFIGFDNSDTGRFTDEIRERFSGLPGWAQTEWWPGWKYLPKVMLNWDGDFLADYLDGDKRHVIDLLLEETDFFHLLLYSVTF
;
A
#
# COMPACT_ATOMS: atom_id res chain seq x y z
N MET A 1 18.76 -10.56 -0.27
CA MET A 1 20.05 -10.50 -1.02
C MET A 1 21.19 -10.62 -0.01
N ASN A 2 22.09 -11.59 -0.16
CA ASN A 2 23.24 -11.77 0.71
C ASN A 2 24.46 -10.93 0.24
N ASP A 3 25.53 -10.88 1.04
CA ASP A 3 26.71 -10.03 0.73
C ASP A 3 27.46 -10.48 -0.53
N GLU A 4 27.46 -11.77 -0.83
CA GLU A 4 28.08 -12.33 -2.04
C GLU A 4 27.34 -11.87 -3.31
N GLN A 5 26.01 -11.94 -3.29
CA GLN A 5 25.18 -11.45 -4.40
C GLN A 5 25.33 -9.93 -4.62
N ARG A 6 25.47 -9.16 -3.52
CA ARG A 6 25.72 -7.72 -3.61
C ARG A 6 27.06 -7.42 -4.29
N LEU A 7 28.10 -8.18 -3.89
CA LEU A 7 29.42 -8.00 -4.44
C LEU A 7 29.44 -8.33 -5.95
N GLU A 8 28.81 -9.43 -6.36
CA GLU A 8 28.70 -9.83 -7.76
C GLU A 8 27.98 -8.77 -8.62
N ILE A 9 26.88 -8.18 -8.10
CA ILE A 9 26.18 -7.07 -8.77
C ILE A 9 27.09 -5.87 -8.96
N VAL A 10 27.82 -5.47 -7.88
CA VAL A 10 28.73 -4.33 -7.96
C VAL A 10 29.86 -4.59 -8.95
N GLU A 11 30.50 -5.77 -8.91
CA GLU A 11 31.55 -6.16 -9.84
C GLU A 11 31.06 -6.16 -11.27
N THR A 12 29.86 -6.73 -11.54
CA THR A 12 29.24 -6.73 -12.87
C THR A 12 28.95 -5.31 -13.35
N ALA A 13 28.36 -4.47 -12.52
CA ALA A 13 28.03 -3.09 -12.85
C ALA A 13 29.28 -2.23 -13.12
N THR A 14 30.39 -2.51 -12.46
CA THR A 14 31.65 -1.75 -12.56
C THR A 14 32.69 -2.38 -13.49
N ALA A 15 32.40 -3.53 -14.13
CA ALA A 15 33.32 -4.27 -14.98
C ALA A 15 33.86 -3.44 -16.14
N ASN A 16 33.08 -2.53 -16.69
CA ASN A 16 33.50 -1.63 -17.77
C ASN A 16 32.56 -0.41 -17.89
N ALA A 17 32.95 0.57 -18.71
CA ALA A 17 32.18 1.81 -18.86
C ALA A 17 30.75 1.60 -19.42
N SER A 18 30.53 0.57 -20.24
CA SER A 18 29.21 0.24 -20.79
C SER A 18 28.30 -0.31 -19.70
N SER A 19 28.81 -1.25 -18.89
CA SER A 19 28.08 -1.82 -17.74
C SER A 19 27.72 -0.75 -16.72
N LEU A 20 28.65 0.15 -16.40
CA LEU A 20 28.40 1.24 -15.47
C LEU A 20 27.33 2.22 -15.99
N ARG A 21 27.37 2.56 -17.29
CA ARG A 21 26.33 3.41 -17.90
C ARG A 21 24.96 2.72 -17.88
N GLY A 22 24.91 1.41 -18.17
CA GLY A 22 23.69 0.61 -18.12
C GLY A 22 23.10 0.57 -16.72
N ALA A 23 23.92 0.31 -15.71
CA ALA A 23 23.49 0.32 -14.30
C ALA A 23 22.99 1.71 -13.86
N ALA A 24 23.70 2.79 -14.24
CA ALA A 24 23.28 4.15 -13.95
C ALA A 24 21.95 4.54 -14.62
N GLU A 25 21.71 4.07 -15.84
CA GLU A 25 20.45 4.30 -16.54
C GLU A 25 19.30 3.51 -15.91
N LEU A 26 19.53 2.25 -15.55
CA LEU A 26 18.56 1.44 -14.83
C LEU A 26 18.18 2.09 -13.50
N PHE A 27 19.15 2.59 -12.75
CA PHE A 27 18.91 3.29 -11.48
C PHE A 27 18.01 4.52 -11.65
N LYS A 28 18.17 5.29 -12.75
CA LYS A 28 17.29 6.43 -13.03
C LYS A 28 15.84 6.02 -13.32
N GLN A 29 15.65 4.80 -13.83
CA GLN A 29 14.32 4.27 -14.15
C GLN A 29 13.65 3.52 -12.99
N MET A 30 14.35 3.32 -11.87
CA MET A 30 13.83 2.54 -10.74
C MET A 30 12.47 3.04 -10.27
N GLY A 31 12.31 4.35 -10.08
CA GLY A 31 11.02 4.93 -9.68
C GLY A 31 9.88 4.59 -10.65
N ALA A 32 10.13 4.67 -11.96
CA ALA A 32 9.13 4.32 -12.97
C ALA A 32 8.79 2.82 -12.96
N ILE A 33 9.78 1.95 -12.71
CA ILE A 33 9.58 0.50 -12.58
C ILE A 33 8.70 0.20 -11.37
N TYR A 34 9.04 0.74 -10.20
CA TYR A 34 8.28 0.57 -8.97
C TYR A 34 6.85 1.09 -9.12
N ASN A 35 6.68 2.28 -9.67
CA ASN A 35 5.36 2.86 -9.94
C ASN A 35 4.51 1.97 -10.85
N SER A 36 5.11 1.44 -11.93
CA SER A 36 4.38 0.59 -12.87
C SER A 36 3.82 -0.67 -12.21
N VAL A 37 4.59 -1.32 -11.35
CA VAL A 37 4.13 -2.55 -10.66
C VAL A 37 3.15 -2.20 -9.53
N ALA A 38 3.41 -1.16 -8.74
CA ALA A 38 2.52 -0.72 -7.68
C ALA A 38 1.14 -0.34 -8.23
N VAL A 39 1.09 0.43 -9.31
CA VAL A 39 -0.18 0.79 -9.97
C VAL A 39 -0.91 -0.46 -10.49
N ARG A 40 -0.18 -1.46 -10.98
CA ARG A 40 -0.78 -2.72 -11.40
C ARG A 40 -1.46 -3.45 -10.24
N ILE A 41 -0.84 -3.49 -9.06
CA ILE A 41 -1.47 -4.03 -7.85
C ILE A 41 -2.77 -3.29 -7.55
N ALA A 42 -2.76 -1.95 -7.61
CA ALA A 42 -3.95 -1.14 -7.39
C ALA A 42 -5.06 -1.43 -8.41
N MET A 43 -4.71 -1.66 -9.68
CA MET A 43 -5.68 -1.99 -10.72
C MET A 43 -6.26 -3.41 -10.56
N ASP A 44 -5.43 -4.39 -10.18
CA ASP A 44 -5.90 -5.75 -9.90
C ASP A 44 -6.85 -5.74 -8.67
N LEU A 45 -6.56 -4.93 -7.63
CA LEU A 45 -7.48 -4.71 -6.51
C LEU A 45 -8.80 -4.06 -6.98
N LYS A 46 -8.74 -3.05 -7.83
CA LYS A 46 -9.93 -2.41 -8.42
C LYS A 46 -10.79 -3.41 -9.18
N GLU A 47 -10.19 -4.26 -9.99
CA GLU A 47 -10.89 -5.31 -10.73
C GLU A 47 -11.57 -6.28 -9.76
N ARG A 48 -10.87 -6.70 -8.72
CA ARG A 48 -11.42 -7.59 -7.70
C ARG A 48 -12.59 -6.98 -6.93
N LEU A 49 -12.54 -5.68 -6.65
CA LEU A 49 -13.62 -4.94 -5.99
C LEU A 49 -14.81 -4.61 -6.90
N SER A 50 -14.71 -4.82 -8.20
CA SER A 50 -15.79 -4.48 -9.15
C SER A 50 -17.12 -5.21 -8.88
N SER A 51 -17.07 -6.35 -8.19
CA SER A 51 -18.23 -7.14 -7.75
C SER A 51 -18.45 -7.11 -6.24
N ASN A 52 -17.81 -6.19 -5.52
CA ASN A 52 -17.95 -6.06 -4.08
C ASN A 52 -19.06 -5.05 -3.75
N ASP A 53 -20.01 -5.44 -2.91
CA ASP A 53 -21.14 -4.58 -2.53
C ASP A 53 -20.83 -3.64 -1.35
N GLU A 54 -19.68 -3.81 -0.71
CA GLU A 54 -19.30 -3.12 0.53
C GLU A 54 -18.28 -2.01 0.29
N TRP A 55 -17.35 -2.25 -0.64
CA TRP A 55 -16.27 -1.35 -0.98
C TRP A 55 -16.24 -1.00 -2.45
N VAL A 56 -15.99 0.26 -2.74
CA VAL A 56 -15.74 0.77 -4.08
C VAL A 56 -14.34 1.36 -4.13
N PHE A 57 -13.59 0.97 -5.15
CA PHE A 57 -12.31 1.62 -5.46
C PHE A 57 -12.59 3.06 -5.92
N ASP A 58 -12.12 4.04 -5.16
CA ASP A 58 -12.35 5.45 -5.46
C ASP A 58 -11.25 6.01 -6.34
N ASP A 59 -10.01 5.94 -5.89
CA ASP A 59 -8.85 6.50 -6.60
C ASP A 59 -7.54 5.82 -6.21
N CYS A 60 -6.49 6.00 -7.04
CA CYS A 60 -5.12 5.66 -6.71
C CYS A 60 -4.13 6.69 -7.27
N CYS A 61 -3.01 6.86 -6.57
CA CYS A 61 -1.86 7.60 -7.08
C CYS A 61 -1.14 6.78 -8.16
N HIS A 62 -0.87 7.38 -9.32
CA HIS A 62 -0.16 6.72 -10.42
C HIS A 62 1.36 6.75 -10.29
N GLU A 63 1.90 7.57 -9.40
CA GLU A 63 3.32 7.71 -9.14
C GLU A 63 3.62 7.67 -7.63
N PRO A 64 3.31 6.54 -6.93
CA PRO A 64 3.46 6.47 -5.48
C PRO A 64 4.92 6.48 -5.01
N TYR A 65 5.87 6.02 -5.82
CA TYR A 65 7.29 6.06 -5.49
C TYR A 65 7.79 7.51 -5.52
N GLY A 66 8.42 7.92 -4.45
CA GLY A 66 8.89 9.31 -4.28
C GLY A 66 7.84 10.27 -3.72
N GLN A 67 6.64 9.79 -3.35
CA GLN A 67 5.58 10.60 -2.77
C GLN A 67 5.09 10.01 -1.44
N LYS A 68 4.68 10.87 -0.51
CA LYS A 68 4.06 10.48 0.79
C LYS A 68 2.55 10.69 0.75
N GLU A 69 1.93 10.48 -0.39
CA GLU A 69 0.50 10.66 -0.55
C GLU A 69 -0.23 9.32 -0.43
N THR A 70 -1.54 9.41 -0.26
CA THR A 70 -2.40 8.23 -0.33
C THR A 70 -2.17 7.50 -1.64
N PHE A 71 -1.80 6.22 -1.53
CA PHE A 71 -1.61 5.41 -2.72
C PHE A 71 -2.95 4.86 -3.25
N ILE A 72 -3.74 4.24 -2.38
CA ILE A 72 -5.06 3.70 -2.74
C ILE A 72 -6.10 4.30 -1.81
N ARG A 73 -7.26 4.69 -2.35
CA ARG A 73 -8.42 5.14 -1.60
C ARG A 73 -9.64 4.28 -1.94
N LEU A 74 -10.23 3.69 -0.90
CA LEU A 74 -11.41 2.85 -0.98
C LEU A 74 -12.56 3.52 -0.23
N LYS A 75 -13.75 3.51 -0.81
CA LYS A 75 -14.97 4.06 -0.21
C LYS A 75 -15.87 2.94 0.29
N HIS A 76 -16.23 2.97 1.55
CA HIS A 76 -17.26 2.10 2.10
C HIS A 76 -18.64 2.55 1.63
N VAL A 77 -19.36 1.66 0.93
CA VAL A 77 -20.61 2.00 0.22
C VAL A 77 -21.67 2.54 1.18
N LYS A 78 -21.88 1.86 2.29
CA LYS A 78 -22.96 2.17 3.25
C LYS A 78 -22.70 3.43 4.06
N SER A 79 -21.49 3.64 4.55
CA SER A 79 -21.17 4.81 5.40
C SER A 79 -20.69 6.02 4.62
N GLY A 80 -20.15 5.80 3.42
CA GLY A 80 -19.47 6.83 2.66
C GLY A 80 -18.08 7.19 3.18
N VAL A 81 -17.60 6.51 4.24
CA VAL A 81 -16.26 6.72 4.82
C VAL A 81 -15.20 6.13 3.91
N PHE A 82 -14.04 6.79 3.84
CA PHE A 82 -12.92 6.31 3.06
C PHE A 82 -11.85 5.67 3.94
N VAL A 83 -11.28 4.58 3.43
CA VAL A 83 -10.08 3.95 3.93
C VAL A 83 -8.96 4.21 2.94
N ARG A 84 -7.78 4.53 3.45
CA ARG A 84 -6.60 4.81 2.65
C ARG A 84 -5.49 3.81 2.94
N ILE A 85 -4.78 3.43 1.88
CA ILE A 85 -3.53 2.68 1.95
C ILE A 85 -2.43 3.61 1.46
N ALA A 86 -1.39 3.81 2.25
CA ALA A 86 -0.32 4.74 1.95
C ALA A 86 1.03 4.24 2.45
N PRO A 87 2.14 4.55 1.77
CA PRO A 87 3.48 4.34 2.30
C PRO A 87 3.84 5.46 3.29
N GLU A 88 4.55 5.12 4.35
CA GLU A 88 5.14 6.12 5.25
C GLU A 88 6.42 6.74 4.66
N HIS A 89 7.14 5.97 3.84
CA HIS A 89 8.39 6.36 3.21
C HIS A 89 8.30 6.46 1.68
N LEU A 90 9.14 7.32 1.11
CA LEU A 90 9.16 7.62 -0.33
C LEU A 90 9.49 6.41 -1.21
N GLU A 91 10.17 5.41 -0.64
CA GLU A 91 10.63 4.19 -1.32
C GLU A 91 9.58 3.07 -1.30
N LEU A 92 8.30 3.37 -1.02
CA LEU A 92 7.22 2.40 -0.86
C LEU A 92 7.43 1.46 0.34
N TRP A 93 7.94 1.99 1.44
CA TRP A 93 8.15 1.23 2.68
C TRP A 93 7.15 1.65 3.76
N ASP A 94 6.97 0.74 4.73
CA ASP A 94 6.11 0.91 5.88
C ASP A 94 4.69 1.31 5.48
N PHE A 95 4.09 0.49 4.61
CA PHE A 95 2.71 0.69 4.21
C PHE A 95 1.76 0.55 5.40
N PHE A 96 0.85 1.47 5.50
CA PHE A 96 -0.22 1.46 6.49
C PHE A 96 -1.60 1.58 5.83
N ILE A 97 -2.63 1.17 6.57
CA ILE A 97 -4.02 1.29 6.19
C ILE A 97 -4.78 1.99 7.32
N GLY A 98 -5.65 2.92 6.99
CA GLY A 98 -6.38 3.67 8.00
C GLY A 98 -7.40 4.66 7.47
N PHE A 99 -8.03 5.35 8.40
CA PHE A 99 -8.95 6.44 8.13
C PHE A 99 -8.20 7.78 8.21
N ASP A 100 -8.33 8.60 7.18
CA ASP A 100 -7.91 10.00 7.25
C ASP A 100 -9.03 10.86 7.82
N ASN A 101 -8.67 11.82 8.66
CA ASN A 101 -9.62 12.69 9.34
C ASN A 101 -10.50 13.49 8.36
N SER A 102 -9.94 13.86 7.20
CA SER A 102 -10.67 14.57 6.15
C SER A 102 -11.78 13.74 5.51
N ASP A 103 -11.68 12.41 5.61
CA ASP A 103 -12.58 11.45 4.96
C ASP A 103 -13.63 10.85 5.92
N THR A 104 -13.48 11.05 7.23
CA THR A 104 -14.38 10.46 8.24
C THR A 104 -15.57 11.36 8.57
N GLY A 105 -15.42 12.67 8.38
CA GLY A 105 -16.49 13.64 8.62
C GLY A 105 -17.10 13.52 10.02
N ARG A 106 -18.42 13.33 10.10
CA ARG A 106 -19.15 13.20 11.38
C ARG A 106 -18.84 11.94 12.19
N PHE A 107 -18.17 10.96 11.59
CA PHE A 107 -17.85 9.69 12.24
C PHE A 107 -16.47 9.67 12.89
N THR A 108 -15.75 10.79 12.88
CA THR A 108 -14.37 10.85 13.41
C THR A 108 -14.29 10.41 14.87
N ASP A 109 -15.19 10.90 15.72
CA ASP A 109 -15.17 10.60 17.16
C ASP A 109 -15.53 9.13 17.42
N GLU A 110 -16.54 8.59 16.75
CA GLU A 110 -16.91 7.18 16.86
C GLU A 110 -15.79 6.26 16.37
N ILE A 111 -15.11 6.63 15.29
CA ILE A 111 -13.95 5.88 14.80
C ILE A 111 -12.83 5.93 15.85
N ARG A 112 -12.50 7.10 16.39
CA ARG A 112 -11.50 7.24 17.46
C ARG A 112 -11.80 6.37 18.66
N GLU A 113 -13.03 6.40 19.14
CA GLU A 113 -13.45 5.62 20.30
C GLU A 113 -13.28 4.11 20.04
N ARG A 114 -13.69 3.62 18.87
CA ARG A 114 -13.60 2.21 18.51
C ARG A 114 -12.19 1.68 18.38
N PHE A 115 -11.29 2.48 17.84
CA PHE A 115 -9.90 2.09 17.67
C PHE A 115 -9.05 2.33 18.91
N SER A 116 -9.61 3.03 19.92
CA SER A 116 -8.91 3.30 21.17
C SER A 116 -8.62 1.99 21.91
N GLY A 117 -7.32 1.75 22.16
CA GLY A 117 -6.86 0.58 22.91
C GLY A 117 -6.87 -0.75 22.14
N LEU A 118 -7.22 -0.77 20.86
CA LEU A 118 -7.09 -1.98 20.06
C LEU A 118 -5.60 -2.30 19.82
N PRO A 119 -5.15 -3.54 20.09
CA PRO A 119 -3.79 -3.95 19.86
C PRO A 119 -3.38 -3.78 18.39
N GLY A 120 -2.20 -3.20 18.14
CA GLY A 120 -1.67 -2.98 16.79
C GLY A 120 -2.24 -1.76 16.06
N TRP A 121 -3.20 -1.04 16.68
CA TRP A 121 -3.75 0.20 16.14
C TRP A 121 -3.14 1.43 16.78
N ALA A 122 -2.97 2.46 15.98
CA ALA A 122 -2.51 3.77 16.43
C ALA A 122 -3.49 4.87 16.03
N GLN A 123 -3.39 6.01 16.69
CA GLN A 123 -4.18 7.20 16.43
C GLN A 123 -3.27 8.43 16.45
N THR A 124 -3.57 9.38 15.57
CA THR A 124 -2.95 10.69 15.55
C THR A 124 -4.02 11.76 15.37
N GLU A 125 -3.65 13.03 15.36
CA GLU A 125 -4.57 14.12 15.03
C GLU A 125 -5.21 13.93 13.64
N TRP A 126 -4.42 13.45 12.67
CA TRP A 126 -4.83 13.28 11.27
C TRP A 126 -5.45 11.92 10.97
N TRP A 127 -5.09 10.89 11.74
CA TRP A 127 -5.53 9.51 11.53
C TRP A 127 -6.29 9.01 12.76
N PRO A 128 -7.64 9.02 12.73
CA PRO A 128 -8.46 8.56 13.85
C PRO A 128 -8.31 7.07 14.17
N GLY A 129 -7.85 6.28 13.20
CA GLY A 129 -7.52 4.87 13.40
C GLY A 129 -6.69 4.36 12.20
N TRP A 130 -5.50 3.83 12.47
CA TRP A 130 -4.63 3.29 11.44
C TRP A 130 -3.73 2.18 12.02
N LYS A 131 -3.22 1.32 11.14
CA LYS A 131 -2.21 0.31 11.47
C LYS A 131 -1.31 0.05 10.27
N TYR A 132 -0.12 -0.46 10.55
CA TYR A 132 0.72 -0.99 9.48
C TYR A 132 0.10 -2.23 8.84
N LEU A 133 0.34 -2.43 7.57
CA LEU A 133 0.02 -3.67 6.89
C LEU A 133 0.82 -4.84 7.49
N PRO A 134 0.36 -6.09 7.32
CA PRO A 134 1.12 -7.26 7.73
C PRO A 134 2.56 -7.24 7.20
N LYS A 135 3.49 -7.85 7.95
CA LYS A 135 4.92 -7.83 7.62
C LYS A 135 5.23 -8.25 6.17
N VAL A 136 4.45 -9.18 5.63
CA VAL A 136 4.61 -9.66 4.24
C VAL A 136 4.25 -8.62 3.19
N MET A 137 3.54 -7.54 3.57
CA MET A 137 3.08 -6.45 2.70
C MET A 137 3.54 -5.09 3.19
N LEU A 138 4.42 -5.06 4.20
CA LEU A 138 4.85 -3.81 4.83
C LEU A 138 5.69 -2.98 3.87
N ASN A 139 6.59 -3.63 3.14
CA ASN A 139 7.50 -2.99 2.19
C ASN A 139 7.24 -3.52 0.78
N TRP A 140 6.95 -2.63 -0.13
CA TRP A 140 6.78 -2.98 -1.56
C TRP A 140 8.12 -2.77 -2.27
N ASP A 141 9.12 -3.48 -1.77
CA ASP A 141 10.48 -3.50 -2.32
C ASP A 141 10.58 -4.39 -3.58
N GLY A 142 11.79 -4.51 -4.12
CA GLY A 142 12.02 -5.28 -5.35
C GLY A 142 11.65 -6.74 -5.22
N ASP A 143 11.86 -7.36 -4.05
CA ASP A 143 11.54 -8.77 -3.81
C ASP A 143 10.01 -8.96 -3.77
N PHE A 144 9.28 -8.12 -3.02
CA PHE A 144 7.82 -8.15 -2.97
C PHE A 144 7.19 -7.93 -4.37
N LEU A 145 7.68 -6.93 -5.11
CA LEU A 145 7.14 -6.63 -6.45
C LEU A 145 7.47 -7.73 -7.46
N ALA A 146 8.62 -8.40 -7.34
CA ALA A 146 8.97 -9.55 -8.16
C ALA A 146 8.07 -10.75 -7.86
N ASP A 147 7.87 -11.09 -6.59
CA ASP A 147 6.97 -12.18 -6.16
C ASP A 147 5.55 -11.95 -6.67
N TYR A 148 5.06 -10.70 -6.59
CA TYR A 148 3.77 -10.34 -7.18
C TYR A 148 3.72 -10.61 -8.69
N LEU A 149 4.76 -10.31 -9.44
CA LEU A 149 4.81 -10.54 -10.90
C LEU A 149 4.93 -12.02 -11.26
N ASP A 150 5.66 -12.81 -10.46
CA ASP A 150 5.92 -14.24 -10.69
C ASP A 150 4.71 -15.15 -10.45
N GLY A 151 3.64 -14.65 -9.85
CA GLY A 151 2.39 -15.40 -9.82
C GLY A 151 1.59 -15.36 -8.53
N ASP A 152 2.09 -14.74 -7.47
CA ASP A 152 1.36 -14.64 -6.19
C ASP A 152 0.39 -13.44 -6.13
N LYS A 153 -0.02 -12.97 -7.30
CA LYS A 153 -0.93 -11.81 -7.45
C LYS A 153 -2.21 -11.96 -6.65
N ARG A 154 -2.79 -13.16 -6.65
CA ARG A 154 -4.05 -13.43 -5.92
C ARG A 154 -3.85 -13.29 -4.43
N HIS A 155 -2.75 -13.83 -3.92
CA HIS A 155 -2.45 -13.77 -2.50
C HIS A 155 -2.29 -12.33 -2.00
N VAL A 156 -1.57 -11.48 -2.71
CA VAL A 156 -1.42 -10.05 -2.37
C VAL A 156 -2.77 -9.34 -2.36
N ILE A 157 -3.61 -9.57 -3.37
CA ILE A 157 -4.92 -8.94 -3.45
C ILE A 157 -5.86 -9.47 -2.36
N ASP A 158 -5.84 -10.78 -2.09
CA ASP A 158 -6.67 -11.39 -1.04
C ASP A 158 -6.26 -10.84 0.35
N LEU A 159 -4.97 -10.66 0.64
CA LEU A 159 -4.50 -10.02 1.87
C LEU A 159 -4.96 -8.56 1.99
N LEU A 160 -4.92 -7.78 0.90
CA LEU A 160 -5.44 -6.40 0.91
C LEU A 160 -6.95 -6.37 1.18
N LEU A 161 -7.70 -7.33 0.65
CA LEU A 161 -9.14 -7.46 0.90
C LEU A 161 -9.42 -7.87 2.35
N GLU A 162 -8.69 -8.83 2.90
CA GLU A 162 -8.81 -9.22 4.31
C GLU A 162 -8.61 -8.03 5.24
N GLU A 163 -7.64 -7.16 4.93
CA GLU A 163 -7.43 -5.94 5.68
C GLU A 163 -8.60 -4.96 5.53
N THR A 164 -9.19 -4.82 4.35
CA THR A 164 -10.37 -3.95 4.15
C THR A 164 -11.63 -4.53 4.79
N ASP A 165 -11.82 -5.84 4.79
CA ASP A 165 -12.96 -6.50 5.43
C ASP A 165 -12.96 -6.28 6.95
N PHE A 166 -11.79 -6.22 7.57
CA PHE A 166 -11.69 -5.84 8.98
C PHE A 166 -12.27 -4.44 9.24
N PHE A 167 -12.00 -3.47 8.36
CA PHE A 167 -12.58 -2.13 8.45
C PHE A 167 -14.09 -2.13 8.24
N HIS A 168 -14.60 -2.98 7.35
CA HIS A 168 -16.03 -3.15 7.15
C HIS A 168 -16.72 -3.61 8.44
N LEU A 169 -16.20 -4.63 9.12
CA LEU A 169 -16.75 -5.13 10.38
C LEU A 169 -16.79 -4.06 11.46
N LEU A 170 -15.77 -3.22 11.53
CA LEU A 170 -15.73 -2.09 12.46
C LEU A 170 -16.76 -1.01 12.13
N LEU A 171 -16.93 -0.70 10.85
CA LEU A 171 -17.91 0.28 10.37
C LEU A 171 -19.35 -0.25 10.48
N TYR A 172 -19.56 -1.57 10.27
CA TYR A 172 -20.89 -2.17 10.32
C TYR A 172 -21.55 -2.04 11.70
N SER A 173 -20.76 -2.03 12.75
CA SER A 173 -21.23 -1.84 14.12
C SER A 173 -21.45 -0.36 14.50
N VAL A 174 -21.10 0.59 13.62
CA VAL A 174 -21.52 2.00 13.73
C VAL A 174 -22.98 2.07 13.25
N THR A 175 -23.88 2.42 14.15
CA THR A 175 -25.31 2.59 13.81
C THR A 175 -25.42 3.84 12.91
N PHE A 176 -25.65 3.63 11.61
CA PHE A 176 -25.91 4.70 10.64
C PHE A 176 -27.37 5.09 10.64
#